data_0a656d7b979fdff740e4713b9e9d4d49
#
_entry.id   0a656d7b979fdff740e4713b9e9d4d49
#
_cell.length_a   1.000
_cell.length_b   1.000
_cell.length_c   1.000
_cell.angle_alpha   90.00
_cell.angle_beta   90.00
_cell.angle_gamma   90.00
#
_symmetry.space_group_name_H-M   'P 1'
#
loop_
_entity.id
_entity.type
_entity.pdbx_description
1 polymer ?
#
loop_
_entity_poly.entity_id
_entity_poly.type
_entity_poly.pdbx_seq_one_letter_code
_entity_poly.pdbx_strand_id
1 'polypeptide(L)'
;MMNNLKRILKNPRLILIFILSRYCHWIDDKTYLCIMYFIYFGKLLHLNSPRTFNEKLQWLKLYDRHPEYTQMVDKATVKEYVASIIGEKYIIPTLGVWENFDDIDFENIPSSFVLKCTHDSGGVVICENKNLFDVEKARSKLLKSMKKNYYYVGREYPYKDIKPRIIAEKYMVDESHIELKDYKIHLFHGIPNFIQVDFDRFTSHHRNLYTIDWKPLGKAIKYPAVYEREIDKPIVLDEMLELAMKLAFNIPYVRADFYCIGNKVYFGELTFYHGSGFETFSPKSFDEELGALILSLIHI
;
A
#
# COMPACT_ATOMS: atom_id res chain seq x y z
N MET A 1 23.03 -2.19 0.41
CA MET A 1 22.88 -3.22 1.47
C MET A 1 23.58 -2.80 2.78
N MET A 2 24.85 -2.39 2.77
CA MET A 2 25.63 -1.97 3.94
C MET A 2 25.03 -0.81 4.75
N ASN A 3 24.45 0.21 4.12
CA ASN A 3 23.83 1.35 4.82
C ASN A 3 22.57 0.97 5.62
N ASN A 4 21.79 0.00 5.14
CA ASN A 4 20.60 -0.49 5.88
C ASN A 4 21.01 -1.32 7.10
N LEU A 5 22.08 -2.11 7.01
CA LEU A 5 22.60 -2.89 8.12
C LEU A 5 23.14 -1.98 9.25
N LYS A 6 23.91 -0.93 8.89
CA LYS A 6 24.39 0.07 9.86
C LYS A 6 23.26 0.85 10.53
N ARG A 7 22.16 1.13 9.81
CA ARG A 7 20.97 1.80 10.36
C ARG A 7 20.18 0.89 11.30
N ILE A 8 20.09 -0.39 10.98
CA ILE A 8 19.46 -1.41 11.83
C ILE A 8 20.28 -1.58 13.12
N LEU A 9 21.60 -1.72 13.04
CA LEU A 9 22.47 -1.88 14.19
C LEU A 9 22.49 -0.67 15.15
N LYS A 10 22.18 0.53 14.65
CA LYS A 10 22.08 1.75 15.46
C LYS A 10 20.71 1.94 16.14
N ASN A 11 19.71 1.15 15.76
CA ASN A 11 18.37 1.25 16.34
C ASN A 11 17.89 -0.12 16.83
N PRO A 12 17.99 -0.41 18.13
CA PRO A 12 17.62 -1.71 18.70
C PRO A 12 16.15 -2.09 18.44
N ARG A 13 15.25 -1.10 18.29
CA ARG A 13 13.85 -1.34 17.95
C ARG A 13 13.71 -2.00 16.56
N LEU A 14 14.49 -1.58 15.57
CA LEU A 14 14.44 -2.15 14.23
C LEU A 14 14.97 -3.59 14.20
N ILE A 15 15.95 -3.91 15.07
CA ILE A 15 16.44 -5.29 15.22
C ILE A 15 15.33 -6.17 15.76
N LEU A 16 14.65 -5.71 16.82
CA LEU A 16 13.57 -6.46 17.45
C LEU A 16 12.39 -6.69 16.48
N ILE A 17 11.98 -5.66 15.75
CA ILE A 17 10.95 -5.77 14.69
C ILE A 17 11.36 -6.80 13.64
N PHE A 18 12.62 -6.77 13.19
CA PHE A 18 13.13 -7.74 12.21
C PHE A 18 13.08 -9.16 12.74
N ILE A 19 13.52 -9.39 13.98
CA ILE A 19 13.50 -10.73 14.63
C ILE A 19 12.05 -11.22 14.75
N LEU A 20 11.14 -10.39 15.26
CA LEU A 20 9.73 -10.74 15.43
C LEU A 20 9.07 -11.11 14.10
N SER A 21 9.24 -10.30 13.07
CA SER A 21 8.62 -10.52 11.76
C SER A 21 9.22 -11.71 11.01
N ARG A 22 10.47 -12.11 11.30
CA ARG A 22 11.17 -13.17 10.56
C ARG A 22 11.14 -14.53 11.22
N TYR A 23 11.13 -14.57 12.57
CA TYR A 23 11.37 -15.81 13.32
C TYR A 23 10.26 -16.15 14.31
N CYS A 24 9.38 -15.20 14.65
CA CYS A 24 8.37 -15.41 15.68
C CYS A 24 6.96 -15.64 15.08
N HIS A 25 6.88 -16.50 14.05
CA HIS A 25 5.62 -16.82 13.38
C HIS A 25 4.65 -17.61 14.27
N TRP A 26 5.15 -18.26 15.32
CA TRP A 26 4.41 -19.03 16.31
C TRP A 26 3.64 -18.19 17.33
N ILE A 27 3.96 -16.89 17.44
CA ILE A 27 3.21 -15.96 18.30
C ILE A 27 1.84 -15.70 17.66
N ASP A 28 0.77 -15.81 18.45
CA ASP A 28 -0.56 -15.48 18.00
C ASP A 28 -0.67 -13.99 17.60
N ASP A 29 -1.62 -13.67 16.71
CA ASP A 29 -1.74 -12.36 16.12
C ASP A 29 -1.96 -11.24 17.13
N LYS A 30 -2.81 -11.47 18.14
CA LYS A 30 -3.13 -10.47 19.16
C LYS A 30 -1.89 -10.11 19.98
N THR A 31 -1.19 -11.11 20.50
CA THR A 31 0.05 -10.92 21.25
C THR A 31 1.12 -10.26 20.40
N TYR A 32 1.29 -10.71 19.16
CA TYR A 32 2.24 -10.11 18.22
C TYR A 32 1.95 -8.61 18.00
N LEU A 33 0.70 -8.25 17.73
CA LEU A 33 0.31 -6.85 17.48
C LEU A 33 0.48 -5.99 18.72
N CYS A 34 0.20 -6.52 19.94
CA CYS A 34 0.46 -5.80 21.18
C CYS A 34 1.95 -5.51 21.39
N ILE A 35 2.82 -6.50 21.14
CA ILE A 35 4.28 -6.33 21.22
C ILE A 35 4.76 -5.31 20.18
N MET A 36 4.33 -5.44 18.92
CA MET A 36 4.70 -4.51 17.84
C MET A 36 4.26 -3.09 18.16
N TYR A 37 3.03 -2.90 18.61
CA TYR A 37 2.49 -1.59 18.98
C TYR A 37 3.32 -0.92 20.08
N PHE A 38 3.68 -1.69 21.11
CA PHE A 38 4.56 -1.20 22.16
C PHE A 38 5.96 -0.82 21.65
N ILE A 39 6.53 -1.62 20.75
CA ILE A 39 7.84 -1.31 20.15
C ILE A 39 7.78 -0.02 19.33
N TYR A 40 6.70 0.20 18.55
CA TYR A 40 6.56 1.39 17.70
C TYR A 40 6.28 2.66 18.51
N PHE A 41 5.38 2.59 19.48
CA PHE A 41 4.83 3.77 20.15
C PHE A 41 5.21 3.92 21.61
N GLY A 42 5.75 2.89 22.26
CA GLY A 42 6.02 2.87 23.72
C GLY A 42 4.74 2.88 24.56
N LYS A 43 3.60 2.48 23.98
CA LYS A 43 2.26 2.48 24.59
C LYS A 43 1.62 1.10 24.48
N LEU A 44 0.71 0.79 25.40
CA LEU A 44 -0.12 -0.41 25.28
C LEU A 44 -1.16 -0.25 24.19
N LEU A 45 -1.48 -1.35 23.51
CA LEU A 45 -2.55 -1.41 22.51
C LEU A 45 -3.90 -1.65 23.21
N HIS A 46 -4.84 -0.74 23.03
CA HIS A 46 -6.18 -0.81 23.64
C HIS A 46 -7.20 -1.42 22.68
N LEU A 47 -7.27 -2.75 22.64
CA LEU A 47 -8.20 -3.48 21.73
C LEU A 47 -9.66 -3.47 22.21
N ASN A 48 -9.92 -3.35 23.53
CA ASN A 48 -11.29 -3.33 24.05
C ASN A 48 -12.00 -1.98 23.84
N SER A 49 -11.24 -0.91 23.67
CA SER A 49 -11.75 0.44 23.43
C SER A 49 -10.78 1.23 22.55
N PRO A 50 -10.56 0.81 21.30
CA PRO A 50 -9.60 1.48 20.41
C PRO A 50 -10.11 2.89 20.06
N ARG A 51 -9.25 3.89 20.23
CA ARG A 51 -9.59 5.31 19.98
C ARG A 51 -8.88 5.87 18.78
N THR A 52 -7.57 5.61 18.67
CA THR A 52 -6.76 6.15 17.57
C THR A 52 -6.94 5.33 16.30
N PHE A 53 -6.62 5.92 15.16
CA PHE A 53 -6.64 5.24 13.87
C PHE A 53 -5.70 4.02 13.87
N ASN A 54 -4.49 4.18 14.41
CA ASN A 54 -3.56 3.08 14.53
C ASN A 54 -4.12 1.93 15.39
N GLU A 55 -4.76 2.21 16.54
CA GLU A 55 -5.40 1.17 17.37
C GLU A 55 -6.54 0.46 16.64
N LYS A 56 -7.37 1.22 15.92
CA LYS A 56 -8.49 0.67 15.14
C LYS A 56 -8.02 -0.18 13.97
N LEU A 57 -6.92 0.19 13.32
CA LEU A 57 -6.33 -0.67 12.28
C LEU A 57 -5.82 -2.00 12.87
N GLN A 58 -5.23 -2.02 14.07
CA GLN A 58 -4.88 -3.28 14.73
C GLN A 58 -6.12 -4.11 15.08
N TRP A 59 -7.20 -3.45 15.53
CA TRP A 59 -8.48 -4.13 15.80
C TRP A 59 -9.05 -4.77 14.54
N LEU A 60 -9.09 -4.04 13.43
CA LEU A 60 -9.59 -4.54 12.13
C LEU A 60 -8.78 -5.74 11.64
N LYS A 61 -7.45 -5.76 11.81
CA LYS A 61 -6.63 -6.94 11.45
C LYS A 61 -7.03 -8.22 12.19
N LEU A 62 -7.56 -8.10 13.41
CA LEU A 62 -7.93 -9.24 14.25
C LEU A 62 -9.38 -9.68 14.02
N TYR A 63 -10.27 -8.75 13.79
CA TYR A 63 -11.71 -8.99 13.88
C TYR A 63 -12.49 -8.74 12.59
N ASP A 64 -11.97 -7.91 11.67
CA ASP A 64 -12.57 -7.64 10.35
C ASP A 64 -11.85 -8.47 9.27
N ARG A 65 -12.16 -9.78 9.26
CA ARG A 65 -11.47 -10.77 8.40
C ARG A 65 -12.43 -11.38 7.39
N HIS A 66 -12.50 -10.74 6.23
CA HIS A 66 -13.32 -11.20 5.12
C HIS A 66 -12.47 -11.90 4.05
N PRO A 67 -12.83 -13.12 3.60
CA PRO A 67 -12.05 -13.85 2.59
C PRO A 67 -11.85 -13.08 1.29
N GLU A 68 -12.82 -12.26 0.87
CA GLU A 68 -12.76 -11.42 -0.32
C GLU A 68 -11.65 -10.37 -0.28
N TYR A 69 -11.22 -9.94 0.90
CA TYR A 69 -10.09 -9.01 1.02
C TYR A 69 -8.78 -9.59 0.45
N THR A 70 -8.63 -10.92 0.46
CA THR A 70 -7.48 -11.59 -0.15
C THR A 70 -7.43 -11.35 -1.66
N GLN A 71 -8.58 -11.44 -2.35
CA GLN A 71 -8.68 -11.11 -3.77
C GLN A 71 -8.37 -9.63 -4.05
N MET A 72 -8.79 -8.74 -3.14
CA MET A 72 -8.67 -7.29 -3.29
C MET A 72 -7.24 -6.76 -3.12
N VAL A 73 -6.32 -7.52 -2.50
CA VAL A 73 -4.92 -7.10 -2.31
C VAL A 73 -3.92 -7.87 -3.17
N ASP A 74 -4.28 -9.02 -3.73
CA ASP A 74 -3.45 -9.74 -4.71
C ASP A 74 -3.44 -8.97 -6.03
N LYS A 75 -2.27 -8.50 -6.47
CA LYS A 75 -2.11 -7.63 -7.65
C LYS A 75 -2.58 -8.26 -8.97
N ALA A 76 -2.76 -9.58 -9.02
CA ALA A 76 -3.31 -10.24 -10.20
C ALA A 76 -4.84 -10.31 -10.14
N THR A 77 -5.40 -10.83 -9.03
CA THR A 77 -6.85 -11.06 -8.93
C THR A 77 -7.65 -9.79 -8.66
N VAL A 78 -7.04 -8.77 -8.05
CA VAL A 78 -7.70 -7.47 -7.82
C VAL A 78 -8.14 -6.81 -9.12
N LYS A 79 -7.46 -7.06 -10.24
CA LYS A 79 -7.78 -6.46 -11.54
C LYS A 79 -9.16 -6.89 -12.04
N GLU A 80 -9.47 -8.18 -11.96
CA GLU A 80 -10.79 -8.70 -12.32
C GLU A 80 -11.88 -8.16 -11.39
N TYR A 81 -11.61 -8.16 -10.09
CA TYR A 81 -12.51 -7.60 -9.08
C TYR A 81 -12.82 -6.12 -9.37
N VAL A 82 -11.79 -5.31 -9.55
CA VAL A 82 -11.94 -3.88 -9.82
C VAL A 82 -12.60 -3.63 -11.17
N ALA A 83 -12.21 -4.36 -12.23
CA ALA A 83 -12.82 -4.25 -13.55
C ALA A 83 -14.33 -4.54 -13.53
N SER A 84 -14.79 -5.50 -12.70
CA SER A 84 -16.21 -5.82 -12.54
C SER A 84 -17.03 -4.70 -11.90
N ILE A 85 -16.40 -3.84 -11.10
CA ILE A 85 -17.07 -2.75 -10.37
C ILE A 85 -17.00 -1.43 -11.11
N ILE A 86 -15.83 -1.08 -11.64
CA ILE A 86 -15.59 0.24 -12.24
C ILE A 86 -15.32 0.19 -13.76
N GLY A 87 -15.00 -0.98 -14.30
CA GLY A 87 -14.77 -1.21 -15.74
C GLY A 87 -13.28 -1.40 -16.09
N GLU A 88 -13.03 -2.18 -17.14
CA GLU A 88 -11.68 -2.55 -17.61
C GLU A 88 -10.81 -1.36 -18.05
N LYS A 89 -11.43 -0.27 -18.52
CA LYS A 89 -10.70 0.92 -19.00
C LYS A 89 -9.82 1.57 -17.93
N TYR A 90 -10.05 1.27 -16.66
CA TYR A 90 -9.28 1.79 -15.54
C TYR A 90 -8.15 0.84 -15.09
N ILE A 91 -8.02 -0.32 -15.72
CA ILE A 91 -7.02 -1.32 -15.35
C ILE A 91 -5.75 -1.13 -16.17
N ILE A 92 -4.59 -1.09 -15.49
CA ILE A 92 -3.30 -1.15 -16.17
C ILE A 92 -3.19 -2.51 -16.88
N PRO A 93 -2.90 -2.54 -18.21
CA PRO A 93 -2.82 -3.79 -18.96
C PRO A 93 -1.83 -4.79 -18.34
N THR A 94 -2.30 -6.02 -18.15
CA THR A 94 -1.47 -7.15 -17.73
C THR A 94 -0.85 -7.79 -18.95
N LEU A 95 0.46 -8.02 -18.91
CA LEU A 95 1.23 -8.68 -19.96
C LEU A 95 1.39 -10.18 -19.72
N GLY A 96 1.25 -10.61 -18.47
CA GLY A 96 1.28 -12.02 -18.08
C GLY A 96 1.35 -12.21 -16.57
N VAL A 97 1.03 -13.42 -16.11
CA VAL A 97 1.11 -13.84 -14.70
C VAL A 97 1.73 -15.24 -14.64
N TRP A 98 2.76 -15.44 -13.82
CA TRP A 98 3.50 -16.69 -13.71
C TRP A 98 3.74 -17.09 -12.26
N GLU A 99 3.79 -18.38 -12.01
CA GLU A 99 4.16 -18.96 -10.71
C GLU A 99 5.68 -19.04 -10.52
N ASN A 100 6.43 -19.23 -11.63
CA ASN A 100 7.88 -19.28 -11.60
C ASN A 100 8.48 -18.18 -12.48
N PHE A 101 9.61 -17.64 -12.07
CA PHE A 101 10.32 -16.62 -12.84
C PHE A 101 10.80 -17.15 -14.20
N ASP A 102 11.19 -18.43 -14.24
CA ASP A 102 11.75 -19.06 -15.43
C ASP A 102 10.71 -19.33 -16.53
N ASP A 103 9.41 -19.21 -16.20
CA ASP A 103 8.31 -19.33 -17.16
C ASP A 103 8.04 -18.00 -17.91
N ILE A 104 8.73 -16.91 -17.54
CA ILE A 104 8.52 -15.60 -18.16
C ILE A 104 9.15 -15.60 -19.56
N ASP A 105 8.30 -15.45 -20.58
CA ASP A 105 8.72 -15.31 -21.97
C ASP A 105 9.12 -13.84 -22.25
N PHE A 106 10.39 -13.53 -21.96
CA PHE A 106 10.93 -12.20 -22.20
C PHE A 106 10.99 -11.80 -23.69
N GLU A 107 10.95 -12.75 -24.63
CA GLU A 107 10.97 -12.42 -26.06
C GLU A 107 9.67 -11.74 -26.48
N ASN A 108 8.54 -12.22 -25.98
CA ASN A 108 7.20 -11.75 -26.33
C ASN A 108 6.66 -10.62 -25.44
N ILE A 109 7.39 -10.23 -24.37
CA ILE A 109 7.04 -9.04 -23.58
C ILE A 109 7.54 -7.77 -24.30
N PRO A 110 6.79 -6.65 -24.28
CA PRO A 110 7.21 -5.35 -24.83
C PRO A 110 8.57 -4.88 -24.34
N SER A 111 9.16 -3.88 -25.02
CA SER A 111 10.48 -3.33 -24.66
C SER A 111 10.53 -2.67 -23.29
N SER A 112 9.38 -2.22 -22.77
CA SER A 112 9.23 -1.63 -21.44
C SER A 112 8.08 -2.27 -20.67
N PHE A 113 8.33 -2.64 -19.41
CA PHE A 113 7.37 -3.33 -18.55
C PHE A 113 7.72 -3.18 -17.07
N VAL A 114 6.81 -3.58 -16.20
CA VAL A 114 7.04 -3.67 -14.75
C VAL A 114 6.74 -5.10 -14.29
N LEU A 115 7.69 -5.75 -13.61
CA LEU A 115 7.46 -7.01 -12.92
C LEU A 115 7.18 -6.76 -11.44
N LYS A 116 6.15 -7.41 -10.91
CA LYS A 116 5.77 -7.31 -9.49
C LYS A 116 5.47 -8.68 -8.90
N CYS A 117 5.87 -8.92 -7.64
CA CYS A 117 5.28 -10.01 -6.88
C CYS A 117 3.84 -9.63 -6.48
N THR A 118 2.89 -10.56 -6.64
CA THR A 118 1.46 -10.25 -6.45
C THR A 118 1.07 -10.05 -4.99
N HIS A 119 1.81 -10.65 -4.07
CA HIS A 119 1.50 -10.83 -2.64
C HIS A 119 2.27 -9.91 -1.68
N ASP A 120 3.08 -8.98 -2.18
CA ASP A 120 3.92 -8.12 -1.35
C ASP A 120 3.98 -6.66 -1.82
N SER A 121 4.62 -5.79 -1.05
CA SER A 121 4.84 -4.38 -1.40
C SER A 121 6.27 -4.05 -1.85
N GLY A 122 7.18 -5.03 -1.96
CA GLY A 122 8.62 -4.78 -2.21
C GLY A 122 9.20 -5.46 -3.44
N GLY A 123 8.52 -6.48 -3.96
CA GLY A 123 8.94 -7.25 -5.13
C GLY A 123 8.57 -6.56 -6.44
N VAL A 124 9.16 -5.38 -6.73
CA VAL A 124 8.91 -4.60 -7.96
C VAL A 124 10.22 -4.38 -8.70
N VAL A 125 10.22 -4.65 -10.01
CA VAL A 125 11.33 -4.38 -10.94
C VAL A 125 10.78 -3.64 -12.15
N ILE A 126 11.36 -2.50 -12.46
CA ILE A 126 10.99 -1.68 -13.63
C ILE A 126 12.00 -1.95 -14.74
N CYS A 127 11.50 -2.21 -15.94
CA CYS A 127 12.25 -2.31 -17.18
C CYS A 127 11.78 -1.19 -18.12
N GLU A 128 12.59 -0.18 -18.29
CA GLU A 128 12.34 0.92 -19.25
C GLU A 128 12.85 0.58 -20.65
N ASN A 129 13.89 -0.25 -20.73
CA ASN A 129 14.47 -0.73 -21.98
C ASN A 129 15.00 -2.17 -21.81
N LYS A 130 14.39 -3.10 -22.52
CA LYS A 130 14.69 -4.52 -22.49
C LYS A 130 16.14 -4.85 -22.87
N ASN A 131 16.75 -4.07 -23.76
CA ASN A 131 18.13 -4.28 -24.18
C ASN A 131 19.15 -3.97 -23.06
N LEU A 132 18.74 -3.21 -22.04
CA LEU A 132 19.55 -2.86 -20.87
C LEU A 132 19.08 -3.60 -19.60
N PHE A 133 18.12 -4.51 -19.73
CA PHE A 133 17.49 -5.17 -18.60
C PHE A 133 18.35 -6.31 -18.04
N ASP A 134 18.73 -6.17 -16.78
CA ASP A 134 19.48 -7.19 -16.05
C ASP A 134 18.51 -8.26 -15.50
N VAL A 135 18.29 -9.31 -16.28
CA VAL A 135 17.38 -10.44 -15.98
C VAL A 135 17.79 -11.13 -14.68
N GLU A 136 19.09 -11.36 -14.45
CA GLU A 136 19.57 -12.07 -13.26
C GLU A 136 19.37 -11.26 -11.98
N LYS A 137 19.57 -9.96 -12.02
CA LYS A 137 19.28 -9.05 -10.91
C LYS A 137 17.77 -9.01 -10.62
N ALA A 138 16.94 -8.95 -11.65
CA ALA A 138 15.50 -9.03 -11.54
C ALA A 138 15.07 -10.35 -10.91
N ARG A 139 15.59 -11.48 -11.41
CA ARG A 139 15.36 -12.83 -10.90
C ARG A 139 15.69 -12.93 -9.42
N SER A 140 16.88 -12.54 -9.03
CA SER A 140 17.33 -12.57 -7.63
C SER A 140 16.41 -11.75 -6.72
N LYS A 141 15.97 -10.57 -7.15
CA LYS A 141 15.09 -9.69 -6.37
C LYS A 141 13.69 -10.31 -6.20
N LEU A 142 13.08 -10.78 -7.28
CA LEU A 142 11.72 -11.32 -7.27
C LEU A 142 11.67 -12.66 -6.53
N LEU A 143 12.59 -13.60 -6.78
CA LEU A 143 12.65 -14.88 -6.07
C LEU A 143 12.88 -14.69 -4.55
N LYS A 144 13.65 -13.67 -4.14
CA LYS A 144 13.79 -13.33 -2.72
C LYS A 144 12.48 -12.84 -2.12
N SER A 145 11.67 -12.12 -2.88
CA SER A 145 10.36 -11.63 -2.47
C SER A 145 9.33 -12.76 -2.40
N MET A 146 9.28 -13.63 -3.40
CA MET A 146 8.36 -14.77 -3.47
C MET A 146 8.50 -15.77 -2.31
N LYS A 147 9.69 -15.85 -1.69
CA LYS A 147 9.94 -16.72 -0.52
C LYS A 147 9.36 -16.16 0.78
N LYS A 148 8.77 -14.95 0.78
CA LYS A 148 8.24 -14.31 1.98
C LYS A 148 6.73 -14.39 1.97
N ASN A 149 6.15 -14.61 3.15
CA ASN A 149 4.74 -14.33 3.35
C ASN A 149 4.61 -12.96 4.04
N TYR A 150 4.00 -12.00 3.33
CA TYR A 150 3.88 -10.62 3.79
C TYR A 150 3.03 -10.49 5.06
N TYR A 151 2.08 -11.40 5.27
CA TYR A 151 1.27 -11.47 6.48
C TYR A 151 2.10 -11.41 7.77
N TYR A 152 3.23 -12.10 7.85
CA TYR A 152 4.04 -12.15 9.07
C TYR A 152 4.73 -10.82 9.42
N VAL A 153 4.75 -9.84 8.52
CA VAL A 153 5.33 -8.52 8.78
C VAL A 153 4.42 -7.68 9.68
N GLY A 154 3.14 -7.62 9.37
CA GLY A 154 2.17 -6.77 10.05
C GLY A 154 0.89 -7.47 10.51
N ARG A 155 0.80 -8.79 10.34
CA ARG A 155 -0.41 -9.58 10.62
C ARG A 155 -1.63 -9.07 9.86
N GLU A 156 -1.43 -8.63 8.64
CA GLU A 156 -2.48 -8.16 7.76
C GLU A 156 -3.17 -9.36 7.11
N TYR A 157 -4.35 -9.71 7.61
CA TYR A 157 -5.11 -10.92 7.23
C TYR A 157 -5.22 -11.14 5.70
N PRO A 158 -5.50 -10.13 4.87
CA PRO A 158 -5.68 -10.34 3.42
C PRO A 158 -4.46 -10.97 2.72
N TYR A 159 -3.25 -10.80 3.28
CA TYR A 159 -2.01 -11.34 2.68
C TYR A 159 -1.67 -12.77 3.13
N LYS A 160 -2.44 -13.35 4.07
CA LYS A 160 -2.09 -14.62 4.72
C LYS A 160 -1.98 -15.78 3.74
N ASP A 161 -2.97 -15.89 2.86
CA ASP A 161 -3.18 -17.07 2.01
C ASP A 161 -3.02 -16.75 0.51
N ILE A 162 -2.38 -15.61 0.16
CA ILE A 162 -2.08 -15.30 -1.23
C ILE A 162 -1.00 -16.25 -1.75
N LYS A 163 -1.31 -16.94 -2.85
CA LYS A 163 -0.32 -17.72 -3.59
C LYS A 163 0.67 -16.78 -4.27
N PRO A 164 1.98 -16.83 -3.94
CA PRO A 164 2.96 -15.99 -4.58
C PRO A 164 3.02 -16.22 -6.09
N ARG A 165 2.92 -15.13 -6.87
CA ARG A 165 3.06 -15.13 -8.33
C ARG A 165 3.81 -13.87 -8.76
N ILE A 166 4.29 -13.86 -10.01
CA ILE A 166 4.87 -12.69 -10.65
C ILE A 166 3.88 -12.20 -11.70
N ILE A 167 3.53 -10.94 -11.66
CA ILE A 167 2.73 -10.26 -12.69
C ILE A 167 3.63 -9.32 -13.49
N ALA A 168 3.50 -9.32 -14.82
CA ALA A 168 4.04 -8.29 -15.68
C ALA A 168 2.92 -7.32 -16.08
N GLU A 169 3.19 -6.03 -15.94
CA GLU A 169 2.28 -4.95 -16.34
C GLU A 169 2.94 -4.03 -17.35
N LYS A 170 2.12 -3.39 -18.17
CA LYS A 170 2.57 -2.30 -19.05
C LYS A 170 3.27 -1.22 -18.21
N TYR A 171 4.46 -0.82 -18.65
CA TYR A 171 5.14 0.33 -18.06
C TYR A 171 4.36 1.59 -18.41
N MET A 172 3.97 2.33 -17.37
CA MET A 172 3.17 3.54 -17.49
C MET A 172 4.03 4.75 -17.09
N VAL A 173 3.91 5.83 -17.84
CA VAL A 173 4.64 7.08 -17.64
C VAL A 173 3.65 8.22 -17.68
N ASP A 174 3.73 9.15 -16.75
CA ASP A 174 2.96 10.40 -16.80
C ASP A 174 3.67 11.47 -17.64
N GLU A 175 3.05 12.62 -17.78
CA GLU A 175 3.55 13.73 -18.61
C GLU A 175 4.88 14.31 -18.09
N SER A 176 5.22 14.08 -16.82
CA SER A 176 6.47 14.56 -16.24
C SER A 176 7.68 13.75 -16.71
N HIS A 177 7.47 12.50 -17.13
CA HIS A 177 8.53 11.51 -17.42
C HIS A 177 9.54 11.30 -16.28
N ILE A 178 9.21 11.71 -15.05
CA ILE A 178 10.09 11.61 -13.86
C ILE A 178 9.59 10.49 -12.93
N GLU A 179 8.34 10.61 -12.48
CA GLU A 179 7.71 9.63 -11.62
C GLU A 179 6.20 9.61 -11.82
N LEU A 180 5.61 8.44 -11.75
CA LEU A 180 4.17 8.28 -11.78
C LEU A 180 3.60 8.67 -10.41
N LYS A 181 2.80 9.74 -10.37
CA LYS A 181 2.18 10.22 -9.13
C LYS A 181 1.04 9.30 -8.71
N ASP A 182 1.08 8.83 -7.46
CA ASP A 182 -0.02 8.11 -6.82
C ASP A 182 -0.96 9.10 -6.10
N TYR A 183 -2.22 9.09 -6.46
CA TYR A 183 -3.29 9.77 -5.75
C TYR A 183 -3.99 8.77 -4.85
N LYS A 184 -3.75 8.86 -3.55
CA LYS A 184 -4.18 7.90 -2.55
C LYS A 184 -5.38 8.46 -1.80
N ILE A 185 -6.56 7.97 -2.10
CA ILE A 185 -7.81 8.42 -1.50
C ILE A 185 -8.08 7.57 -0.26
N HIS A 186 -8.19 8.21 0.89
CA HIS A 186 -8.55 7.57 2.14
C HIS A 186 -10.05 7.63 2.35
N LEU A 187 -10.68 6.44 2.47
CA LEU A 187 -12.13 6.32 2.64
C LEU A 187 -12.44 5.65 3.98
N PHE A 188 -13.48 6.17 4.62
CA PHE A 188 -14.03 5.65 5.86
C PHE A 188 -15.50 5.32 5.61
N HIS A 189 -15.89 4.06 5.80
CA HIS A 189 -17.24 3.56 5.48
C HIS A 189 -17.70 3.95 4.05
N GLY A 190 -16.80 3.84 3.08
CA GLY A 190 -17.07 4.19 1.69
C GLY A 190 -17.08 5.69 1.37
N ILE A 191 -16.86 6.57 2.36
CA ILE A 191 -16.86 8.03 2.19
C ILE A 191 -15.42 8.55 2.09
N PRO A 192 -15.02 9.22 0.99
CA PRO A 192 -13.73 9.87 0.86
C PRO A 192 -13.55 10.97 1.89
N ASN A 193 -12.41 11.01 2.55
CA ASN A 193 -12.13 12.01 3.59
C ASN A 193 -10.96 12.92 3.21
N PHE A 194 -9.83 12.35 2.77
CA PHE A 194 -8.68 13.11 2.32
C PHE A 194 -7.88 12.34 1.27
N ILE A 195 -7.02 13.08 0.57
CA ILE A 195 -6.15 12.57 -0.49
C ILE A 195 -4.71 12.74 -0.04
N GLN A 196 -3.92 11.68 -0.18
CA GLN A 196 -2.48 11.69 0.04
C GLN A 196 -1.77 11.63 -1.30
N VAL A 197 -0.76 12.47 -1.48
CA VAL A 197 0.14 12.43 -2.65
C VAL A 197 1.58 12.29 -2.15
N ASP A 198 2.23 11.20 -2.58
CA ASP A 198 3.65 10.96 -2.30
C ASP A 198 4.47 11.38 -3.51
N PHE A 199 5.58 12.09 -3.29
CA PHE A 199 6.49 12.55 -4.32
C PHE A 199 7.95 12.53 -3.84
N ASP A 200 8.90 12.63 -4.80
CA ASP A 200 10.35 12.54 -4.55
C ASP A 200 10.77 11.27 -3.79
N ARG A 201 10.09 10.13 -4.03
CA ARG A 201 10.26 8.88 -3.26
C ARG A 201 11.67 8.33 -3.26
N PHE A 202 12.46 8.62 -4.30
CA PHE A 202 13.81 8.08 -4.49
C PHE A 202 14.91 9.00 -3.96
N THR A 203 14.58 10.24 -3.61
CA THR A 203 15.52 11.28 -3.16
C THR A 203 15.21 11.74 -1.73
N SER A 204 14.23 12.59 -1.57
CA SER A 204 13.77 13.14 -0.29
C SER A 204 12.25 12.99 -0.21
N HIS A 205 11.80 11.82 0.24
CA HIS A 205 10.38 11.47 0.25
C HIS A 205 9.53 12.48 1.02
N HIS A 206 8.58 13.09 0.33
CA HIS A 206 7.59 14.00 0.88
C HIS A 206 6.17 13.45 0.69
N ARG A 207 5.26 13.94 1.51
CA ARG A 207 3.87 13.51 1.50
C ARG A 207 2.96 14.70 1.80
N ASN A 208 2.21 15.15 0.81
CA ASN A 208 1.18 16.16 1.00
C ASN A 208 -0.19 15.51 1.19
N LEU A 209 -0.98 16.09 2.10
CA LEU A 209 -2.36 15.69 2.35
C LEU A 209 -3.28 16.83 1.93
N TYR A 210 -4.31 16.49 1.17
CA TYR A 210 -5.32 17.41 0.66
C TYR A 210 -6.71 16.99 1.10
N THR A 211 -7.60 17.99 1.29
CA THR A 211 -9.03 17.70 1.40
C THR A 211 -9.56 17.18 0.07
N ILE A 212 -10.79 16.65 0.04
CA ILE A 212 -11.46 16.24 -1.20
C ILE A 212 -11.62 17.37 -2.22
N ASP A 213 -11.65 18.64 -1.74
CA ASP A 213 -11.68 19.84 -2.57
C ASP A 213 -10.29 20.34 -2.98
N TRP A 214 -9.25 19.51 -2.77
CA TRP A 214 -7.84 19.80 -3.10
C TRP A 214 -7.22 20.96 -2.33
N LYS A 215 -7.66 21.22 -1.10
CA LYS A 215 -7.03 22.21 -0.22
C LYS A 215 -5.99 21.54 0.67
N PRO A 216 -4.82 22.15 0.92
CA PRO A 216 -3.85 21.62 1.88
C PRO A 216 -4.48 21.32 3.24
N LEU A 217 -4.27 20.09 3.75
CA LEU A 217 -4.87 19.66 5.02
C LEU A 217 -4.13 20.24 6.24
N GLY A 218 -2.88 20.71 6.05
CA GLY A 218 -2.05 21.25 7.15
C GLY A 218 -1.63 20.21 8.18
N LYS A 219 -1.70 18.92 7.84
CA LYS A 219 -1.36 17.77 8.68
C LYS A 219 -0.37 16.86 7.98
N ALA A 220 0.30 16.00 8.72
CA ALA A 220 1.27 15.07 8.13
C ALA A 220 1.14 13.66 8.71
N ILE A 221 1.44 12.66 7.87
CA ILE A 221 1.55 11.25 8.22
C ILE A 221 2.96 10.79 7.83
N LYS A 222 3.81 10.45 8.81
CA LYS A 222 5.16 9.89 8.71
C LYS A 222 6.18 10.81 8.03
N TYR A 223 5.88 11.32 6.84
CA TYR A 223 6.77 12.17 6.05
C TYR A 223 6.35 13.63 6.14
N PRO A 224 7.30 14.57 6.06
CA PRO A 224 6.97 16.00 6.09
C PRO A 224 6.13 16.39 4.86
N ALA A 225 5.19 17.31 5.07
CA ALA A 225 4.48 17.98 3.99
C ALA A 225 5.30 19.16 3.47
N VAL A 226 5.26 19.38 2.16
CA VAL A 226 5.92 20.50 1.47
C VAL A 226 4.91 21.09 0.49
N TYR A 227 4.15 22.09 0.96
CA TYR A 227 3.12 22.73 0.14
C TYR A 227 3.66 23.88 -0.72
N GLU A 228 4.90 24.33 -0.47
CA GLU A 228 5.59 25.30 -1.33
C GLU A 228 5.83 24.76 -2.74
N ARG A 229 5.91 23.46 -2.88
CA ARG A 229 5.86 22.78 -4.19
C ARG A 229 4.40 22.52 -4.53
N GLU A 230 3.84 23.34 -5.39
CA GLU A 230 2.49 23.16 -5.89
C GLU A 230 2.37 21.83 -6.66
N ILE A 231 1.37 21.04 -6.33
CA ILE A 231 0.92 19.88 -7.08
C ILE A 231 -0.47 20.21 -7.58
N ASP A 232 -0.60 20.33 -8.90
CA ASP A 232 -1.88 20.66 -9.52
C ASP A 232 -2.96 19.64 -9.19
N LYS A 233 -4.19 20.15 -8.98
CA LYS A 233 -5.37 19.29 -8.87
C LYS A 233 -5.53 18.51 -10.17
N PRO A 234 -5.54 17.16 -10.14
CA PRO A 234 -5.79 16.39 -11.35
C PRO A 234 -7.21 16.68 -11.88
N ILE A 235 -7.32 16.92 -13.18
CA ILE A 235 -8.60 17.21 -13.83
C ILE A 235 -9.62 16.10 -13.59
N VAL A 236 -9.14 14.86 -13.45
CA VAL A 236 -9.95 13.65 -13.23
C VAL A 236 -10.18 13.32 -11.75
N LEU A 237 -9.94 14.28 -10.83
CA LEU A 237 -10.08 14.00 -9.39
C LEU A 237 -11.50 13.58 -9.02
N ASP A 238 -12.50 14.24 -9.54
CA ASP A 238 -13.89 13.95 -9.22
C ASP A 238 -14.27 12.53 -9.70
N GLU A 239 -13.77 12.11 -10.88
CA GLU A 239 -13.89 10.72 -11.36
C GLU A 239 -13.18 9.75 -10.42
N MET A 240 -11.95 10.05 -9.95
CA MET A 240 -11.23 9.20 -8.98
C MET A 240 -12.02 9.02 -7.68
N LEU A 241 -12.64 10.08 -7.17
CA LEU A 241 -13.45 10.02 -5.94
C LEU A 241 -14.67 9.12 -6.12
N GLU A 242 -15.39 9.24 -7.25
CA GLU A 242 -16.54 8.37 -7.56
C GLU A 242 -16.14 6.90 -7.68
N LEU A 243 -15.02 6.61 -8.35
CA LEU A 243 -14.50 5.25 -8.50
C LEU A 243 -14.08 4.67 -7.14
N ALA A 244 -13.41 5.48 -6.31
CA ALA A 244 -13.00 5.09 -4.97
C ALA A 244 -14.20 4.73 -4.09
N MET A 245 -15.28 5.50 -4.11
CA MET A 245 -16.52 5.20 -3.37
C MET A 245 -17.12 3.86 -3.77
N LYS A 246 -17.15 3.54 -5.07
CA LYS A 246 -17.66 2.24 -5.56
C LYS A 246 -16.82 1.07 -5.04
N LEU A 247 -15.48 1.23 -5.03
CA LEU A 247 -14.55 0.19 -4.57
C LEU A 247 -14.53 0.02 -3.05
N ALA A 248 -14.90 1.05 -2.29
CA ALA A 248 -14.87 1.07 -0.83
C ALA A 248 -16.22 0.75 -0.18
N PHE A 249 -17.22 0.30 -0.95
CA PHE A 249 -18.56 0.02 -0.45
C PHE A 249 -18.53 -1.02 0.67
N ASN A 250 -19.15 -0.71 1.81
CA ASN A 250 -19.20 -1.55 3.02
C ASN A 250 -17.86 -1.88 3.68
N ILE A 251 -16.78 -1.17 3.37
CA ILE A 251 -15.48 -1.37 4.00
C ILE A 251 -15.30 -0.30 5.10
N PRO A 252 -14.98 -0.68 6.36
CA PRO A 252 -14.80 0.28 7.45
C PRO A 252 -13.73 1.32 7.19
N TYR A 253 -12.61 0.88 6.60
CA TYR A 253 -11.54 1.73 6.12
C TYR A 253 -10.80 1.06 4.96
N VAL A 254 -10.56 1.82 3.92
CA VAL A 254 -9.68 1.43 2.81
C VAL A 254 -9.06 2.65 2.17
N ARG A 255 -7.85 2.52 1.66
CA ARG A 255 -7.20 3.50 0.79
C ARG A 255 -7.22 2.96 -0.63
N ALA A 256 -7.80 3.73 -1.54
CA ALA A 256 -7.80 3.44 -2.96
C ALA A 256 -6.76 4.32 -3.66
N ASP A 257 -5.79 3.70 -4.33
CA ASP A 257 -4.71 4.38 -5.01
C ASP A 257 -4.97 4.42 -6.53
N PHE A 258 -4.83 5.60 -7.12
CA PHE A 258 -5.02 5.83 -8.55
C PHE A 258 -3.83 6.57 -9.15
N TYR A 259 -3.65 6.40 -10.45
CA TYR A 259 -2.74 7.18 -11.28
C TYR A 259 -3.55 8.06 -12.24
N CYS A 260 -2.97 9.22 -12.61
CA CYS A 260 -3.49 10.08 -13.68
C CYS A 260 -2.45 10.13 -14.80
N ILE A 261 -2.82 9.69 -16.00
CA ILE A 261 -1.93 9.66 -17.18
C ILE A 261 -2.74 10.16 -18.38
N GLY A 262 -2.34 11.27 -19.00
CA GLY A 262 -3.04 11.83 -20.13
C GLY A 262 -4.52 12.12 -19.84
N ASN A 263 -4.83 12.62 -18.65
CA ASN A 263 -6.20 12.86 -18.16
C ASN A 263 -7.07 11.58 -18.09
N LYS A 264 -6.44 10.40 -17.96
CA LYS A 264 -7.12 9.13 -17.75
C LYS A 264 -6.77 8.58 -16.37
N VAL A 265 -7.77 8.03 -15.71
CA VAL A 265 -7.62 7.36 -14.41
C VAL A 265 -7.19 5.92 -14.63
N TYR A 266 -6.19 5.48 -13.86
CA TYR A 266 -5.82 4.07 -13.75
C TYR A 266 -5.80 3.65 -12.30
N PHE A 267 -6.36 2.46 -12.02
CA PHE A 267 -6.33 1.86 -10.71
C PHE A 267 -4.91 1.38 -10.35
N GLY A 268 -4.47 1.67 -9.13
CA GLY A 268 -3.20 1.24 -8.57
C GLY A 268 -3.33 0.06 -7.61
N GLU A 269 -3.90 0.30 -6.43
CA GLU A 269 -4.08 -0.73 -5.40
C GLU A 269 -5.18 -0.35 -4.38
N LEU A 270 -5.66 -1.36 -3.65
CA LEU A 270 -6.43 -1.18 -2.42
C LEU A 270 -5.55 -1.50 -1.21
N THR A 271 -5.57 -0.65 -0.19
CA THR A 271 -4.80 -0.83 1.04
C THR A 271 -5.72 -0.76 2.25
N PHE A 272 -5.90 -1.89 2.95
CA PHE A 272 -6.77 -1.99 4.13
C PHE A 272 -6.15 -1.43 5.41
N TYR A 273 -4.83 -1.48 5.52
CA TYR A 273 -4.11 -1.10 6.75
C TYR A 273 -2.98 -0.14 6.42
N HIS A 274 -3.32 1.15 6.24
CA HIS A 274 -2.34 2.18 5.91
C HIS A 274 -1.15 2.15 6.85
N GLY A 275 0.07 2.04 6.27
CA GLY A 275 1.31 1.93 7.04
C GLY A 275 1.32 0.79 8.06
N SER A 276 0.51 -0.25 7.84
CA SER A 276 0.27 -1.35 8.76
C SER A 276 -0.22 -0.88 10.15
N GLY A 277 -0.82 0.31 10.26
CA GLY A 277 -1.26 0.90 11.53
C GLY A 277 -0.10 1.22 12.49
N PHE A 278 1.08 1.56 11.95
CA PHE A 278 2.27 1.92 12.72
C PHE A 278 2.92 3.22 12.26
N GLU A 279 2.16 4.13 11.64
CA GLU A 279 2.68 5.43 11.23
C GLU A 279 2.45 6.51 12.28
N THR A 280 3.31 7.52 12.26
CA THR A 280 3.22 8.68 13.15
C THR A 280 2.42 9.80 12.48
N PHE A 281 1.69 10.58 13.29
CA PHE A 281 0.84 11.69 12.86
C PHE A 281 1.31 13.01 13.42
N SER A 282 1.16 14.10 12.67
CA SER A 282 1.40 15.46 13.11
C SER A 282 0.24 16.36 12.66
N PRO A 283 -0.46 17.03 13.60
CA PRO A 283 -0.35 16.88 15.06
C PRO A 283 -0.75 15.47 15.52
N LYS A 284 -0.38 15.08 16.75
CA LYS A 284 -0.72 13.76 17.31
C LYS A 284 -2.24 13.52 17.42
N SER A 285 -3.03 14.59 17.61
CA SER A 285 -4.50 14.52 17.61
C SER A 285 -5.08 13.98 16.30
N PHE A 286 -4.34 14.09 15.20
CA PHE A 286 -4.82 13.60 13.91
C PHE A 286 -5.01 12.09 13.88
N ASP A 287 -4.24 11.30 14.65
CA ASP A 287 -4.48 9.86 14.84
C ASP A 287 -5.84 9.58 15.51
N GLU A 288 -6.24 10.40 16.51
CA GLU A 288 -7.54 10.29 17.18
C GLU A 288 -8.69 10.77 16.27
N GLU A 289 -8.49 11.87 15.55
CA GLU A 289 -9.48 12.39 14.60
C GLU A 289 -9.82 11.37 13.51
N LEU A 290 -8.82 10.74 12.90
CA LEU A 290 -9.02 9.67 11.93
C LEU A 290 -9.63 8.41 12.58
N GLY A 291 -9.24 8.12 13.81
CA GLY A 291 -9.84 7.04 14.58
C GLY A 291 -11.33 7.25 14.80
N ALA A 292 -11.78 8.48 15.06
CA ALA A 292 -13.19 8.79 15.24
C ALA A 292 -14.05 8.55 13.97
N LEU A 293 -13.43 8.59 12.79
CA LEU A 293 -14.12 8.32 11.51
C LEU A 293 -14.42 6.84 11.30
N ILE A 294 -13.66 5.93 11.89
CA ILE A 294 -14.03 4.51 11.92
C ILE A 294 -15.02 4.35 13.06
N LEU A 295 -16.32 4.24 12.75
CA LEU A 295 -17.39 4.15 13.72
C LEU A 295 -17.17 3.03 14.76
N SER A 296 -17.91 3.05 15.85
CA SER A 296 -17.70 2.12 16.96
C SER A 296 -17.73 0.66 16.48
N LEU A 297 -16.56 0.00 16.55
CA LEU A 297 -16.38 -1.39 16.15
C LEU A 297 -17.01 -2.39 17.15
N ILE A 298 -17.57 -1.88 18.27
CA ILE A 298 -18.13 -2.71 19.36
C ILE A 298 -19.59 -3.13 19.05
N HIS A 299 -20.17 -2.61 17.97
CA HIS A 299 -21.57 -2.87 17.59
C HIS A 299 -21.73 -3.48 16.19
N ILE A 300 -20.65 -4.07 15.63
CA ILE A 300 -20.69 -4.81 14.36
C ILE A 300 -20.67 -6.30 14.66
#